data_0b030864e4e0d0b5040ef66b7dcca87b
#
_entry.id   0b030864e4e0d0b5040ef66b7dcca87b
#
_cell.length_a   1.000
_cell.length_b   1.000
_cell.length_c   1.000
_cell.angle_alpha   90.00
_cell.angle_beta   90.00
_cell.angle_gamma   90.00
#
_symmetry.space_group_name_H-M   'P 1'
#
loop_
_entity.id
_entity.type
_entity.pdbx_description
1 polymer ?
#
loop_
_entity_poly.entity_id
_entity_poly.type
_entity_poly.pdbx_seq_one_letter_code
_entity_poly.pdbx_strand_id
1 'polypeptide(L)'
;ALTDRPFISSALTALGRLRHDYTPAQLMILTFDADSLTAAHLGPHSSYTASISGLPPSHHLRHVIEQNLTALDVHKARTQLRDLIERTQTPAHRHILLECTNLPPYREMIKAVTGLPVTDILTRIEATCPGSIAPQVSRITP
;
A
#
# COMPACT_ATOMS: atom_id res chain seq x y z
N ALA A 1 -4.10 18.10 24.25
CA ALA A 1 -3.61 17.72 22.93
C ALA A 1 -2.45 18.64 22.56
N LEU A 2 -1.42 18.07 21.99
CA LEU A 2 -0.25 18.85 21.57
C LEU A 2 -0.53 19.65 20.30
N THR A 3 -1.51 19.21 19.50
CA THR A 3 -1.89 19.89 18.27
C THR A 3 -3.28 19.43 17.82
N ASP A 4 -4.04 20.35 17.25
CA ASP A 4 -5.32 20.06 16.57
C ASP A 4 -5.12 19.70 15.09
N ARG A 5 -3.87 19.67 14.62
CA ARG A 5 -3.55 19.33 13.23
C ARG A 5 -3.65 17.81 13.01
N PRO A 6 -4.18 17.39 11.86
CA PRO A 6 -4.20 15.98 11.51
C PRO A 6 -2.79 15.38 11.49
N PHE A 7 -2.64 14.20 12.09
CA PHE A 7 -1.38 13.47 12.11
C PHE A 7 -1.54 12.14 11.36
N ILE A 8 -0.76 11.94 10.30
CA ILE A 8 -0.77 10.73 9.49
C ILE A 8 0.64 10.14 9.52
N SER A 9 0.82 9.05 10.26
CA SER A 9 2.11 8.37 10.42
C SER A 9 2.32 7.26 9.39
N SER A 10 1.24 6.71 8.86
CA SER A 10 1.28 5.57 7.95
C SER A 10 -0.05 5.44 7.21
N ALA A 11 -0.03 4.72 6.07
CA ALA A 11 -1.25 4.38 5.35
C ALA A 11 -2.20 3.50 6.17
N LEU A 12 -1.68 2.75 7.17
CA LEU A 12 -2.49 1.95 8.09
C LEU A 12 -3.51 2.77 8.88
N THR A 13 -3.30 4.07 9.03
CA THR A 13 -4.30 4.95 9.65
C THR A 13 -5.63 4.96 8.91
N ALA A 14 -5.65 4.55 7.64
CA ALA A 14 -6.87 4.40 6.86
C ALA A 14 -7.73 3.21 7.30
N LEU A 15 -7.18 2.21 8.01
CA LEU A 15 -7.93 1.02 8.44
C LEU A 15 -9.12 1.36 9.31
N GLY A 16 -9.00 2.36 10.17
CA GLY A 16 -10.11 2.82 11.03
C GLY A 16 -11.37 3.19 10.24
N ARG A 17 -11.21 3.69 9.02
CA ARG A 17 -12.30 4.01 8.11
C ARG A 17 -12.65 2.85 7.20
N LEU A 18 -11.65 2.24 6.56
CA LEU A 18 -11.86 1.17 5.58
C LEU A 18 -12.60 -0.05 6.16
N ARG A 19 -12.42 -0.34 7.45
CA ARG A 19 -13.12 -1.43 8.13
C ARG A 19 -14.65 -1.27 8.15
N HIS A 20 -15.15 -0.08 7.97
CA HIS A 20 -16.60 0.16 7.89
C HIS A 20 -17.19 -0.29 6.56
N ASP A 21 -16.38 -0.25 5.50
CA ASP A 21 -16.82 -0.54 4.14
C ASP A 21 -16.37 -1.93 3.66
N TYR A 22 -15.27 -2.47 4.22
CA TYR A 22 -14.62 -3.69 3.74
C TYR A 22 -14.30 -4.66 4.86
N THR A 23 -14.62 -5.94 4.64
CA THR A 23 -14.19 -7.04 5.49
C THR A 23 -12.72 -7.39 5.21
N PRO A 24 -12.05 -8.18 6.10
CA PRO A 24 -10.69 -8.64 5.82
C PRO A 24 -10.54 -9.37 4.47
N ALA A 25 -11.54 -10.12 4.04
CA ALA A 25 -11.51 -10.83 2.74
C ALA A 25 -11.66 -9.88 1.55
N GLN A 26 -12.23 -8.70 1.74
CA GLN A 26 -12.46 -7.71 0.69
C GLN A 26 -11.31 -6.71 0.55
N LEU A 27 -10.41 -6.64 1.54
CA LEU A 27 -9.29 -5.72 1.56
C LEU A 27 -7.98 -6.46 1.32
N MET A 28 -7.16 -5.94 0.41
CA MET A 28 -5.78 -6.36 0.24
C MET A 28 -4.87 -5.29 0.83
N ILE A 29 -4.04 -5.66 1.81
CA ILE A 29 -3.00 -4.78 2.37
C ILE A 29 -1.66 -5.22 1.79
N LEU A 30 -1.08 -4.41 0.92
CA LEU A 30 0.17 -4.75 0.25
C LEU A 30 1.33 -4.06 0.95
N THR A 31 2.31 -4.85 1.37
CA THR A 31 3.54 -4.40 2.02
C THR A 31 4.78 -5.00 1.36
N PHE A 32 5.97 -4.49 1.68
CA PHE A 32 7.20 -5.08 1.13
C PHE A 32 7.59 -6.39 1.83
N ASP A 33 7.23 -6.56 3.10
CA ASP A 33 7.52 -7.75 3.89
C ASP A 33 6.34 -8.06 4.81
N ALA A 34 5.54 -9.08 4.44
CA ALA A 34 4.35 -9.47 5.20
C ALA A 34 4.70 -9.98 6.60
N ASP A 35 5.85 -10.62 6.78
CA ASP A 35 6.24 -11.18 8.08
C ASP A 35 6.62 -10.07 9.09
N SER A 36 7.06 -8.93 8.59
CA SER A 36 7.38 -7.77 9.43
C SER A 36 6.16 -6.97 9.85
N LEU A 37 5.02 -7.12 9.18
CA LEU A 37 3.78 -6.42 9.50
C LEU A 37 2.89 -7.32 10.38
N THR A 38 3.06 -7.20 11.68
CA THR A 38 2.38 -8.06 12.66
C THR A 38 1.04 -7.51 13.13
N ALA A 39 0.27 -8.32 13.85
CA ALA A 39 -0.98 -7.92 14.49
C ALA A 39 -0.81 -6.70 15.41
N ALA A 40 0.36 -6.57 16.06
CA ALA A 40 0.67 -5.42 16.92
C ALA A 40 0.67 -4.08 16.14
N HIS A 41 1.10 -4.09 14.89
CA HIS A 41 1.07 -2.90 14.02
C HIS A 41 -0.36 -2.50 13.63
N LEU A 42 -1.26 -3.46 13.55
CA LEU A 42 -2.67 -3.23 13.22
C LEU A 42 -3.50 -2.81 14.45
N GLY A 43 -2.98 -3.03 15.67
CA GLY A 43 -3.64 -2.66 16.90
C GLY A 43 -5.05 -3.27 17.03
N PRO A 44 -6.09 -2.41 17.21
CA PRO A 44 -7.47 -2.90 17.33
C PRO A 44 -8.03 -3.53 16.04
N HIS A 45 -7.30 -3.43 14.92
CA HIS A 45 -7.69 -3.98 13.62
C HIS A 45 -6.94 -5.27 13.30
N SER A 46 -6.52 -6.04 14.29
CA SER A 46 -5.71 -7.25 14.13
C SER A 46 -6.36 -8.35 13.27
N SER A 47 -7.69 -8.35 13.13
CA SER A 47 -8.39 -9.27 12.21
C SER A 47 -7.97 -9.06 10.74
N TYR A 48 -7.45 -7.88 10.38
CA TYR A 48 -6.96 -7.57 9.04
C TYR A 48 -5.57 -8.12 8.75
N THR A 49 -4.94 -8.85 9.65
CA THR A 49 -3.72 -9.62 9.33
C THR A 49 -3.94 -10.60 8.19
N ALA A 50 -5.16 -11.15 8.07
CA ALA A 50 -5.53 -12.02 6.95
C ALA A 50 -5.55 -11.31 5.59
N SER A 51 -5.58 -9.96 5.58
CA SER A 51 -5.57 -9.14 4.37
C SER A 51 -4.15 -8.84 3.85
N ILE A 52 -3.11 -9.15 4.62
CA ILE A 52 -1.73 -8.76 4.33
C ILE A 52 -1.13 -9.66 3.26
N SER A 53 -0.57 -9.03 2.22
CA SER A 53 0.24 -9.67 1.19
C SER A 53 1.57 -8.93 1.05
N GLY A 54 2.67 -9.66 0.99
CA GLY A 54 4.00 -9.09 0.90
C GLY A 54 4.69 -9.40 -0.42
N LEU A 55 5.68 -8.59 -0.76
CA LEU A 55 6.57 -8.88 -1.87
C LEU A 55 7.40 -10.12 -1.52
N PRO A 56 7.48 -11.13 -2.40
CA PRO A 56 8.37 -12.28 -2.19
C PRO A 56 9.83 -11.84 -2.02
N PRO A 57 10.64 -12.56 -1.22
CA PRO A 57 12.07 -12.23 -1.06
C PRO A 57 12.86 -12.20 -2.36
N SER A 58 12.41 -12.94 -3.38
CA SER A 58 13.03 -12.98 -4.72
C SER A 58 12.72 -11.75 -5.58
N HIS A 59 11.78 -10.90 -5.17
CA HIS A 59 11.42 -9.73 -5.96
C HIS A 59 12.47 -8.64 -5.89
N HIS A 60 12.79 -8.07 -7.05
CA HIS A 60 13.81 -7.04 -7.19
C HIS A 60 13.53 -5.80 -6.33
N LEU A 61 12.27 -5.32 -6.33
CA LEU A 61 11.88 -4.16 -5.50
C LEU A 61 12.11 -4.44 -4.01
N ARG A 62 11.75 -5.63 -3.53
CA ARG A 62 12.00 -6.01 -2.14
C ARG A 62 13.51 -6.00 -1.82
N HIS A 63 14.32 -6.56 -2.70
CA HIS A 63 15.79 -6.56 -2.53
C HIS A 63 16.34 -5.13 -2.47
N VAL A 64 15.91 -4.25 -3.37
CA VAL A 64 16.32 -2.84 -3.37
C VAL A 64 15.95 -2.14 -2.07
N ILE A 65 14.74 -2.37 -1.54
CA ILE A 65 14.29 -1.78 -0.28
C ILE A 65 15.11 -2.31 0.90
N GLU A 66 15.24 -3.63 1.03
CA GLU A 66 15.95 -4.27 2.15
C GLU A 66 17.45 -3.90 2.20
N GLN A 67 18.09 -3.80 1.04
CA GLN A 67 19.51 -3.48 0.95
C GLN A 67 19.78 -1.97 0.81
N ASN A 68 18.72 -1.14 0.84
CA ASN A 68 18.83 0.30 0.66
C ASN A 68 19.66 0.68 -0.57
N LEU A 69 19.41 0.00 -1.70
CA LEU A 69 20.13 0.23 -2.93
C LEU A 69 19.67 1.52 -3.62
N THR A 70 20.58 2.16 -4.35
CA THR A 70 20.30 3.40 -5.07
C THR A 70 19.83 3.18 -6.51
N ALA A 71 20.02 1.97 -7.06
CA ALA A 71 19.62 1.62 -8.42
C ALA A 71 18.42 0.67 -8.40
N LEU A 72 17.38 1.02 -9.15
CA LEU A 72 16.18 0.23 -9.32
C LEU A 72 15.93 -0.05 -10.80
N ASP A 73 15.84 -1.33 -11.16
CA ASP A 73 15.30 -1.73 -12.47
C ASP A 73 13.78 -1.60 -12.41
N VAL A 74 13.29 -0.48 -12.88
CA VAL A 74 11.86 -0.12 -12.84
C VAL A 74 11.00 -1.11 -13.62
N HIS A 75 11.46 -1.55 -14.79
CA HIS A 75 10.71 -2.50 -15.63
C HIS A 75 10.54 -3.84 -14.91
N LYS A 76 11.63 -4.36 -14.35
CA LYS A 76 11.60 -5.60 -13.58
C LYS A 76 10.70 -5.50 -12.35
N ALA A 77 10.82 -4.41 -11.61
CA ALA A 77 9.97 -4.16 -10.44
C ALA A 77 8.48 -4.11 -10.81
N ARG A 78 8.13 -3.39 -11.88
CA ARG A 78 6.74 -3.31 -12.38
C ARG A 78 6.19 -4.67 -12.78
N THR A 79 6.97 -5.43 -13.56
CA THR A 79 6.54 -6.75 -14.05
C THR A 79 6.29 -7.70 -12.89
N GLN A 80 7.23 -7.80 -11.96
CA GLN A 80 7.10 -8.66 -10.79
C GLN A 80 5.93 -8.26 -9.89
N LEU A 81 5.72 -6.96 -9.68
CA LEU A 81 4.61 -6.47 -8.86
C LEU A 81 3.26 -6.76 -9.54
N ARG A 82 3.17 -6.56 -10.85
CA ARG A 82 1.97 -6.92 -11.63
C ARG A 82 1.63 -8.39 -11.47
N ASP A 83 2.60 -9.27 -11.69
CA ASP A 83 2.43 -10.72 -11.59
C ASP A 83 1.99 -11.14 -10.18
N LEU A 84 2.55 -10.50 -9.14
CA LEU A 84 2.14 -10.73 -7.75
C LEU A 84 0.68 -10.38 -7.54
N ILE A 85 0.26 -9.21 -8.00
CA ILE A 85 -1.10 -8.72 -7.81
C ILE A 85 -2.09 -9.59 -8.55
N GLU A 86 -1.81 -9.97 -9.81
CA GLU A 86 -2.65 -10.86 -10.59
C GLU A 86 -2.84 -12.22 -9.92
N ARG A 87 -1.81 -12.75 -9.27
CA ARG A 87 -1.89 -14.03 -8.54
C ARG A 87 -2.57 -13.91 -7.16
N THR A 88 -2.48 -12.74 -6.53
CA THR A 88 -2.99 -12.52 -5.18
C THR A 88 -4.45 -12.05 -5.18
N GLN A 89 -4.87 -11.34 -6.22
CA GLN A 89 -6.23 -10.83 -6.33
C GLN A 89 -7.23 -11.97 -6.39
N THR A 90 -8.30 -11.84 -5.59
CA THR A 90 -9.44 -12.76 -5.59
C THR A 90 -10.71 -12.03 -6.02
N PRO A 91 -11.78 -12.76 -6.43
CA PRO A 91 -13.07 -12.13 -6.74
C PRO A 91 -13.71 -11.39 -5.56
N ALA A 92 -13.29 -11.69 -4.32
CA ALA A 92 -13.79 -11.01 -3.12
C ALA A 92 -13.17 -9.62 -2.92
N HIS A 93 -11.97 -9.38 -3.42
CA HIS A 93 -11.28 -8.10 -3.23
C HIS A 93 -12.06 -6.93 -3.81
N ARG A 94 -12.14 -5.84 -3.04
CA ARG A 94 -12.86 -4.59 -3.38
C ARG A 94 -12.01 -3.35 -3.22
N HIS A 95 -10.91 -3.43 -2.47
CA HIS A 95 -10.05 -2.29 -2.18
C HIS A 95 -8.62 -2.75 -1.88
N ILE A 96 -7.65 -1.91 -2.24
CA ILE A 96 -6.23 -2.17 -1.97
C ILE A 96 -5.67 -1.02 -1.12
N LEU A 97 -4.98 -1.38 -0.04
CA LEU A 97 -4.23 -0.47 0.81
C LEU A 97 -2.74 -0.74 0.63
N LEU A 98 -1.99 0.25 0.15
CA LEU A 98 -0.54 0.19 0.02
C LEU A 98 0.09 0.68 1.33
N GLU A 99 0.60 -0.24 2.12
CA GLU A 99 1.23 0.07 3.41
C GLU A 99 2.64 0.61 3.23
N CYS A 100 3.43 0.00 2.35
CA CYS A 100 4.81 0.39 2.11
C CYS A 100 4.92 1.73 1.37
N THR A 101 5.74 2.64 1.89
CA THR A 101 5.95 3.98 1.33
C THR A 101 6.67 3.98 -0.03
N ASN A 102 7.20 2.84 -0.47
CA ASN A 102 7.84 2.67 -1.77
C ASN A 102 6.84 2.21 -2.85
N LEU A 103 5.59 1.93 -2.50
CA LEU A 103 4.58 1.44 -3.45
C LEU A 103 3.72 2.52 -4.12
N PRO A 104 3.53 3.74 -3.58
CA PRO A 104 2.72 4.77 -4.23
C PRO A 104 3.05 5.04 -5.70
N PRO A 105 4.31 4.99 -6.16
CA PRO A 105 4.63 5.17 -7.58
C PRO A 105 3.96 4.15 -8.51
N TYR A 106 3.58 2.98 -7.99
CA TYR A 106 2.92 1.91 -8.75
C TYR A 106 1.39 1.95 -8.66
N ARG A 107 0.82 2.90 -7.93
CA ARG A 107 -0.64 3.00 -7.68
C ARG A 107 -1.46 2.93 -8.96
N GLU A 108 -1.11 3.71 -9.97
CA GLU A 108 -1.88 3.78 -11.22
C GLU A 108 -1.81 2.45 -11.98
N MET A 109 -0.67 1.79 -11.99
CA MET A 109 -0.54 0.45 -12.58
C MET A 109 -1.41 -0.56 -11.81
N ILE A 110 -1.39 -0.54 -10.49
CA ILE A 110 -2.19 -1.42 -9.64
C ILE A 110 -3.68 -1.22 -9.90
N LYS A 111 -4.14 0.03 -9.98
CA LYS A 111 -5.53 0.37 -10.34
C LYS A 111 -5.91 -0.15 -11.70
N ALA A 112 -5.04 0.01 -12.70
CA ALA A 112 -5.29 -0.44 -14.06
C ALA A 112 -5.39 -1.97 -14.15
N VAL A 113 -4.54 -2.69 -13.44
CA VAL A 113 -4.52 -4.18 -13.43
C VAL A 113 -5.72 -4.75 -12.68
N THR A 114 -6.10 -4.16 -11.56
CA THR A 114 -7.12 -4.72 -10.67
C THR A 114 -8.52 -4.18 -10.89
N GLY A 115 -8.63 -2.96 -11.42
CA GLY A 115 -9.89 -2.24 -11.48
C GLY A 115 -10.41 -1.77 -10.10
N LEU A 116 -9.58 -1.88 -9.05
CA LEU A 116 -9.98 -1.57 -7.68
C LEU A 116 -9.47 -0.19 -7.23
N PRO A 117 -10.19 0.48 -6.31
CA PRO A 117 -9.67 1.68 -5.67
C PRO A 117 -8.46 1.35 -4.79
N VAL A 118 -7.50 2.26 -4.75
CA VAL A 118 -6.24 2.11 -4.02
C VAL A 118 -6.05 3.29 -3.08
N THR A 119 -5.74 2.98 -1.81
CA THR A 119 -5.34 3.96 -0.80
C THR A 119 -3.86 3.77 -0.46
N ASP A 120 -3.12 4.86 -0.35
CA ASP A 120 -1.74 4.88 0.14
C ASP A 120 -1.53 6.11 1.02
N ILE A 121 -0.29 6.33 1.50
CA ILE A 121 0.01 7.47 2.36
C ILE A 121 -0.27 8.81 1.66
N LEU A 122 0.01 8.91 0.36
CA LEU A 122 -0.19 10.14 -0.40
C LEU A 122 -1.69 10.43 -0.56
N THR A 123 -2.49 9.44 -0.96
CA THR A 123 -3.95 9.62 -1.06
C THR A 123 -4.57 9.92 0.30
N ARG A 124 -4.03 9.35 1.37
CA ARG A 124 -4.50 9.61 2.73
C ARG A 124 -4.21 11.05 3.18
N ILE A 125 -3.01 11.55 2.89
CA ILE A 125 -2.63 12.93 3.16
C ILE A 125 -3.52 13.90 2.37
N GLU A 126 -3.70 13.66 1.07
CA GLU A 126 -4.52 14.51 0.21
C GLU A 126 -5.99 14.55 0.67
N ALA A 127 -6.54 13.41 1.10
CA ALA A 127 -7.92 13.33 1.61
C ALA A 127 -8.10 14.09 2.94
N THR A 128 -7.05 14.14 3.78
CA THR A 128 -7.08 14.80 5.08
C THR A 128 -6.74 16.29 5.00
N CYS A 129 -5.78 16.63 4.13
CA CYS A 129 -5.28 17.98 3.91
C CYS A 129 -5.20 18.27 2.41
N PRO A 130 -6.31 18.58 1.72
CA PRO A 130 -6.32 18.81 0.28
C PRO A 130 -5.31 19.87 -0.15
N GLY A 131 -4.60 19.61 -1.24
CA GLY A 131 -3.58 20.50 -1.78
C GLY A 131 -2.22 20.41 -1.11
N SER A 132 -2.02 19.46 -0.18
CA SER A 132 -0.74 19.27 0.53
C SER A 132 0.30 18.56 -0.32
N ILE A 133 -0.11 17.80 -1.34
CA ILE A 133 0.77 17.03 -2.21
C ILE A 133 1.01 17.80 -3.51
N ALA A 134 2.28 18.01 -3.83
CA ALA A 134 2.62 18.62 -5.12
C ALA A 134 2.20 17.70 -6.27
N PRO A 135 1.64 18.24 -7.37
CA PRO A 135 1.18 17.41 -8.50
C PRO A 135 2.23 16.47 -9.07
N GLN A 136 3.49 16.87 -9.02
CA GLN A 136 4.62 16.05 -9.49
C GLN A 136 4.80 14.78 -8.64
N VAL A 137 4.59 14.87 -7.33
CA VAL A 137 4.72 13.73 -6.41
C VAL A 137 3.60 12.71 -6.64
N SER A 138 2.38 13.19 -6.86
CA SER A 138 1.22 12.32 -7.10
C SER A 138 1.23 11.65 -8.47
N ARG A 139 2.05 12.13 -9.41
CA ARG A 139 2.15 11.63 -10.77
C ARG A 139 3.43 10.86 -11.07
N ILE A 140 4.24 10.57 -10.05
CA ILE A 140 5.44 9.75 -10.25
C ILE A 140 5.01 8.38 -10.75
N THR A 141 5.46 8.04 -11.96
CA THR A 141 5.26 6.73 -12.59
C THR A 141 6.63 6.13 -12.86
N PRO A 142 6.95 4.95 -12.31
CA PRO A 142 8.21 4.29 -12.61
C PRO A 142 8.30 3.89 -14.07
#